data_77471ce56b403b489b323392f606f248
#
_entry.id   77471ce56b403b489b323392f606f248
#
_cell.length_a   1.000
_cell.length_b   1.000
_cell.length_c   1.000
_cell.angle_alpha   90.00
_cell.angle_beta   90.00
_cell.angle_gamma   90.00
#
_symmetry.space_group_name_H-M   'P 1'
#
loop_
_entity.id
_entity.type
_entity.pdbx_description
1 polymer ?
#
loop_
_entity_poly.entity_id
_entity_poly.type
_entity_poly.pdbx_seq_one_letter_code
_entity_poly.pdbx_strand_id
1 'polypeptide(L)'
;MDGVCCNTACTASCQACSAAKKGAGANGTCGNVVAGQDPDNDCAQEAASTCGKDGTCNGSGGCRLWPGGTVCTLGNCKLDPANNFTYLQTNPDTCNGTGTCVDKGTVQCGLLVCGGSQCKTSCATTADCVLGDCIAGTCYFNPPI
;
A
#
# COMPACT_ATOMS: atom_id res chain seq x y z
N MET A 1 -18.43 13.73 -24.42
CA MET A 1 -19.90 14.10 -24.38
C MET A 1 -20.69 12.88 -23.97
N ASP A 2 -21.63 13.03 -23.05
CA ASP A 2 -22.39 11.92 -22.44
C ASP A 2 -23.52 11.37 -23.32
N GLY A 3 -23.75 11.97 -24.49
CA GLY A 3 -24.83 11.56 -25.40
C GLY A 3 -26.26 11.89 -24.93
N VAL A 4 -26.41 12.58 -23.80
CA VAL A 4 -27.68 12.98 -23.22
C VAL A 4 -27.68 14.49 -22.88
N CYS A 5 -28.82 15.15 -22.99
CA CYS A 5 -28.97 16.52 -22.51
C CYS A 5 -29.04 16.52 -20.98
N CYS A 6 -28.32 17.43 -20.36
CA CYS A 6 -28.26 17.58 -18.91
C CYS A 6 -29.18 18.69 -18.41
N ASN A 7 -29.76 18.53 -17.24
CA ASN A 7 -30.59 19.55 -16.58
C ASN A 7 -29.78 20.78 -16.13
N THR A 8 -28.47 20.62 -15.91
CA THR A 8 -27.52 21.68 -15.53
C THR A 8 -26.17 21.44 -16.18
N ALA A 9 -25.27 22.43 -16.18
CA ALA A 9 -23.90 22.24 -16.59
C ALA A 9 -23.22 21.17 -15.69
N CYS A 10 -22.68 20.12 -16.31
CA CYS A 10 -22.03 18.98 -15.64
C CYS A 10 -20.60 18.94 -16.08
N THR A 11 -19.79 19.90 -15.61
CA THR A 11 -18.41 20.14 -16.08
C THR A 11 -17.37 19.94 -15.01
N ALA A 12 -17.76 19.61 -13.78
CA ALA A 12 -16.81 19.29 -12.72
C ALA A 12 -16.27 17.86 -12.88
N SER A 13 -15.05 17.65 -12.40
CA SER A 13 -14.42 16.32 -12.38
C SER A 13 -15.33 15.31 -11.67
N CYS A 14 -15.29 14.06 -12.13
CA CYS A 14 -16.08 12.98 -11.56
C CYS A 14 -17.60 13.23 -11.54
N GLN A 15 -18.10 14.00 -12.50
CA GLN A 15 -19.53 14.21 -12.72
C GLN A 15 -19.92 13.86 -14.15
N ALA A 16 -21.11 13.30 -14.31
CA ALA A 16 -21.66 12.94 -15.61
C ALA A 16 -23.18 13.10 -15.65
N CYS A 17 -23.73 13.18 -16.88
CA CYS A 17 -25.17 13.30 -17.13
C CYS A 17 -25.83 11.96 -17.43
N SER A 18 -25.12 11.02 -18.02
CA SER A 18 -25.67 9.71 -18.34
C SER A 18 -25.60 8.77 -17.13
N ALA A 19 -26.65 7.97 -16.94
CA ALA A 19 -26.66 6.92 -15.93
C ALA A 19 -25.52 5.91 -16.13
N ALA A 20 -25.18 5.62 -17.40
CA ALA A 20 -24.11 4.69 -17.76
C ALA A 20 -22.75 5.18 -17.24
N LYS A 21 -22.42 6.45 -17.41
CA LYS A 21 -21.14 7.02 -16.91
C LYS A 21 -21.16 7.23 -15.39
N LYS A 22 -22.29 7.70 -14.83
CA LYS A 22 -22.38 7.82 -13.37
C LYS A 22 -22.31 6.48 -12.64
N GLY A 23 -22.70 5.40 -13.31
CA GLY A 23 -22.86 4.09 -12.68
C GLY A 23 -24.14 3.96 -11.84
N ALA A 24 -24.97 5.02 -11.78
CA ALA A 24 -26.22 5.06 -11.03
C ALA A 24 -27.14 6.19 -11.50
N GLY A 25 -28.40 6.16 -11.06
CA GLY A 25 -29.39 7.23 -11.27
C GLY A 25 -29.96 7.30 -12.68
N ALA A 26 -30.57 8.45 -13.04
CA ALA A 26 -31.26 8.66 -14.31
C ALA A 26 -30.42 9.46 -15.30
N ASN A 27 -30.68 9.26 -16.61
CA ASN A 27 -30.16 10.13 -17.67
C ASN A 27 -30.70 11.56 -17.54
N GLY A 28 -29.91 12.54 -18.01
CA GLY A 28 -30.31 13.94 -18.06
C GLY A 28 -30.18 14.70 -16.73
N THR A 29 -29.76 14.05 -15.67
CA THR A 29 -29.48 14.69 -14.37
C THR A 29 -27.97 14.64 -14.08
N CYS A 30 -27.38 15.83 -13.87
CA CYS A 30 -25.98 15.90 -13.44
C CYS A 30 -25.82 15.27 -12.05
N GLY A 31 -24.81 14.42 -11.91
CA GLY A 31 -24.50 13.78 -10.64
C GLY A 31 -23.12 13.15 -10.63
N ASN A 32 -22.66 12.78 -9.44
CA ASN A 32 -21.34 12.23 -9.25
C ASN A 32 -21.22 10.80 -9.84
N VAL A 33 -20.05 10.52 -10.38
CA VAL A 33 -19.63 9.17 -10.77
C VAL A 33 -19.43 8.34 -9.50
N VAL A 34 -19.92 7.09 -9.50
CA VAL A 34 -19.77 6.18 -8.36
C VAL A 34 -18.29 5.93 -8.07
N ALA A 35 -17.98 5.66 -6.80
CA ALA A 35 -16.62 5.40 -6.37
C ALA A 35 -15.99 4.21 -7.12
N GLY A 36 -14.73 4.35 -7.49
CA GLY A 36 -13.98 3.30 -8.18
C GLY A 36 -14.13 3.29 -9.71
N GLN A 37 -14.84 4.25 -10.29
CA GLN A 37 -14.94 4.44 -11.75
C GLN A 37 -14.37 5.80 -12.14
N ASP A 38 -13.90 5.91 -13.40
CA ASP A 38 -13.45 7.18 -14.00
C ASP A 38 -13.71 7.14 -15.52
N PRO A 39 -14.95 7.26 -15.98
CA PRO A 39 -15.33 7.10 -17.38
C PRO A 39 -14.84 8.22 -18.30
N ASP A 40 -14.47 9.36 -17.74
CA ASP A 40 -14.02 10.53 -18.49
C ASP A 40 -12.52 10.83 -18.34
N ASN A 41 -11.77 9.97 -17.62
CA ASN A 41 -10.35 10.16 -17.29
C ASN A 41 -10.07 11.48 -16.56
N ASP A 42 -10.93 11.83 -15.62
CA ASP A 42 -10.81 13.04 -14.81
C ASP A 42 -9.70 12.93 -13.74
N CYS A 43 -9.38 11.71 -13.33
CA CYS A 43 -8.47 11.41 -12.22
C CYS A 43 -7.21 10.71 -12.71
N ALA A 44 -6.18 11.48 -13.02
CA ALA A 44 -4.88 10.90 -13.37
C ALA A 44 -4.35 10.05 -12.20
N GLN A 45 -3.98 8.80 -12.49
CA GLN A 45 -3.41 7.89 -11.50
C GLN A 45 -2.00 8.34 -11.11
N GLU A 46 -1.72 8.39 -9.83
CA GLU A 46 -0.41 8.62 -9.24
C GLU A 46 0.17 7.31 -8.71
N ALA A 47 1.50 7.26 -8.56
CA ALA A 47 2.14 6.05 -8.01
C ALA A 47 1.66 5.78 -6.57
N ALA A 48 1.46 4.52 -6.21
CA ALA A 48 1.05 4.13 -4.86
C ALA A 48 2.02 4.63 -3.78
N SER A 49 3.31 4.82 -4.12
CA SER A 49 4.33 5.37 -3.24
C SER A 49 4.05 6.80 -2.76
N THR A 50 3.20 7.54 -3.47
CA THR A 50 2.79 8.90 -3.07
C THR A 50 1.56 8.90 -2.17
N CYS A 51 0.82 7.79 -2.10
CA CYS A 51 -0.53 7.70 -1.53
C CYS A 51 -1.52 8.73 -2.11
N GLY A 52 -1.22 9.30 -3.27
CA GLY A 52 -2.04 10.28 -3.98
C GLY A 52 -3.26 9.64 -4.64
N LYS A 53 -3.61 10.11 -5.84
CA LYS A 53 -4.80 9.64 -6.55
C LYS A 53 -4.62 8.23 -7.10
N ASP A 54 -5.64 7.39 -6.96
CA ASP A 54 -5.61 6.01 -7.46
C ASP A 54 -6.14 5.86 -8.91
N GLY A 55 -6.51 6.98 -9.55
CA GLY A 55 -7.01 6.99 -10.92
C GLY A 55 -8.52 6.82 -11.02
N THR A 56 -9.27 6.91 -9.92
CA THR A 56 -10.72 6.76 -9.93
C THR A 56 -11.44 7.85 -9.13
N CYS A 57 -12.74 8.00 -9.38
CA CYS A 57 -13.61 8.90 -8.62
C CYS A 57 -13.92 8.35 -7.23
N ASN A 58 -14.16 9.26 -6.27
CA ASN A 58 -14.47 8.92 -4.87
C ASN A 58 -15.97 8.78 -4.56
N GLY A 59 -16.85 8.98 -5.56
CA GLY A 59 -18.30 8.96 -5.37
C GLY A 59 -18.90 10.28 -4.88
N SER A 60 -18.08 11.27 -4.56
CA SER A 60 -18.51 12.57 -4.02
C SER A 60 -18.09 13.75 -4.89
N GLY A 61 -17.74 13.51 -6.16
CA GLY A 61 -17.37 14.54 -7.13
C GLY A 61 -15.89 14.94 -7.08
N GLY A 62 -15.01 14.06 -6.61
CA GLY A 62 -13.56 14.24 -6.61
C GLY A 62 -12.83 12.94 -6.86
N CYS A 63 -11.51 13.03 -7.04
CA CYS A 63 -10.66 11.85 -7.20
C CYS A 63 -10.45 11.11 -5.87
N ARG A 64 -10.43 9.79 -5.95
CA ARG A 64 -10.12 8.91 -4.82
C ARG A 64 -8.61 8.85 -4.61
N LEU A 65 -8.21 8.84 -3.35
CA LEU A 65 -6.83 8.55 -2.97
C LEU A 65 -6.62 7.05 -2.81
N TRP A 66 -5.36 6.60 -2.90
CA TRP A 66 -5.03 5.21 -2.62
C TRP A 66 -5.62 4.79 -1.27
N PRO A 67 -6.37 3.69 -1.22
CA PRO A 67 -7.04 3.27 0.02
C PRO A 67 -6.05 2.90 1.11
N GLY A 68 -6.51 3.00 2.35
CA GLY A 68 -5.74 2.58 3.51
C GLY A 68 -5.31 1.11 3.40
N GLY A 69 -4.05 0.83 3.74
CA GLY A 69 -3.45 -0.49 3.59
C GLY A 69 -2.73 -0.72 2.25
N THR A 70 -2.86 0.17 1.26
CA THR A 70 -2.05 0.08 0.03
C THR A 70 -0.58 0.28 0.36
N VAL A 71 0.29 -0.64 -0.08
CA VAL A 71 1.74 -0.54 0.15
C VAL A 71 2.30 0.64 -0.63
N CYS A 72 2.94 1.58 0.08
CA CYS A 72 3.60 2.76 -0.48
C CYS A 72 5.13 2.65 -0.44
N THR A 73 5.69 1.89 0.51
CA THR A 73 7.13 1.59 0.57
C THR A 73 7.28 0.10 0.82
N LEU A 74 8.15 -0.56 0.07
CA LEU A 74 8.42 -1.98 0.26
C LEU A 74 9.29 -2.17 1.52
N GLY A 75 8.95 -3.18 2.29
CA GLY A 75 9.80 -3.65 3.38
C GLY A 75 11.08 -4.33 2.87
N ASN A 76 12.07 -4.36 3.74
CA ASN A 76 13.30 -5.10 3.48
C ASN A 76 13.83 -5.71 4.79
N CYS A 77 14.75 -6.66 4.65
CA CYS A 77 15.49 -7.21 5.77
C CYS A 77 16.98 -7.12 5.44
N LYS A 78 17.77 -6.58 6.35
CA LYS A 78 19.23 -6.39 6.18
C LYS A 78 19.94 -6.45 7.51
N LEU A 79 21.26 -6.67 7.44
CA LEU A 79 22.13 -6.58 8.61
C LEU A 79 22.06 -5.17 9.20
N ASP A 80 21.96 -5.05 10.51
CA ASP A 80 21.98 -3.76 11.21
C ASP A 80 23.35 -3.08 11.04
N PRO A 81 23.41 -1.89 10.43
CA PRO A 81 24.68 -1.20 10.23
C PRO A 81 25.31 -0.69 11.53
N ALA A 82 24.55 -0.53 12.59
CA ALA A 82 25.04 -0.12 13.89
C ALA A 82 25.55 -1.31 14.74
N ASN A 83 25.12 -2.51 14.39
CA ASN A 83 25.41 -3.72 15.13
C ASN A 83 25.44 -4.92 14.16
N ASN A 84 26.63 -5.31 13.73
CA ASN A 84 26.84 -6.41 12.78
C ASN A 84 26.42 -7.81 13.29
N PHE A 85 25.75 -7.89 14.42
CA PHE A 85 25.29 -9.13 15.06
C PHE A 85 23.77 -9.29 15.07
N THR A 86 23.02 -8.39 14.40
CA THR A 86 21.58 -8.50 14.29
C THR A 86 21.11 -8.12 12.90
N TYR A 87 19.95 -8.64 12.49
CA TYR A 87 19.26 -8.23 11.29
C TYR A 87 18.04 -7.41 11.65
N LEU A 88 17.74 -6.40 10.83
CA LEU A 88 16.60 -5.52 10.94
C LEU A 88 15.66 -5.75 9.78
N GLN A 89 14.41 -5.99 10.08
CA GLN A 89 13.32 -5.98 9.11
C GLN A 89 12.60 -4.65 9.19
N THR A 90 12.60 -3.89 8.08
CA THR A 90 11.68 -2.75 7.90
C THR A 90 10.37 -3.28 7.34
N ASN A 91 9.27 -3.02 8.02
CA ASN A 91 7.95 -3.44 7.56
C ASN A 91 7.53 -2.61 6.34
N PRO A 92 6.71 -3.16 5.42
CA PRO A 92 6.14 -2.37 4.34
C PRO A 92 5.28 -1.24 4.91
N ASP A 93 5.54 0.00 4.47
CA ASP A 93 4.69 1.13 4.83
C ASP A 93 3.41 1.12 4.01
N THR A 94 2.34 1.66 4.57
CA THR A 94 1.04 1.65 3.90
C THR A 94 0.38 3.02 3.92
N CYS A 95 -0.39 3.30 2.87
CA CYS A 95 -1.23 4.48 2.81
C CYS A 95 -2.30 4.46 3.91
N ASN A 96 -2.64 5.64 4.44
CA ASN A 96 -3.71 5.77 5.43
C ASN A 96 -5.10 6.04 4.83
N GLY A 97 -5.21 6.15 3.49
CA GLY A 97 -6.44 6.50 2.78
C GLY A 97 -6.71 8.01 2.70
N THR A 98 -5.86 8.84 3.28
CA THR A 98 -5.97 10.31 3.27
C THR A 98 -4.73 11.01 2.67
N GLY A 99 -3.96 10.26 1.87
CA GLY A 99 -2.81 10.79 1.13
C GLY A 99 -1.46 10.72 1.85
N THR A 100 -1.36 9.95 2.94
CA THR A 100 -0.10 9.82 3.69
C THR A 100 0.37 8.38 3.71
N CYS A 101 1.65 8.16 3.40
CA CYS A 101 2.34 6.90 3.61
C CYS A 101 2.74 6.81 5.09
N VAL A 102 2.26 5.80 5.79
CA VAL A 102 2.47 5.61 7.23
C VAL A 102 3.58 4.59 7.45
N ASP A 103 4.63 5.01 8.13
CA ASP A 103 5.75 4.14 8.56
C ASP A 103 5.24 3.05 9.52
N LYS A 104 5.51 1.80 9.17
CA LYS A 104 5.18 0.60 9.96
C LYS A 104 6.34 0.13 10.82
N GLY A 105 7.41 0.90 10.83
CA GLY A 105 8.55 0.70 11.70
C GLY A 105 9.45 -0.46 11.32
N THR A 106 10.43 -0.67 12.19
CA THR A 106 11.48 -1.68 12.04
C THR A 106 11.47 -2.61 13.23
N VAL A 107 11.68 -3.90 12.99
CA VAL A 107 11.81 -4.93 14.03
C VAL A 107 13.15 -5.63 13.93
N GLN A 108 13.70 -6.07 15.05
CA GLN A 108 14.91 -6.89 15.09
C GLN A 108 14.56 -8.36 14.89
N CYS A 109 15.35 -9.06 14.08
CA CYS A 109 15.18 -10.50 13.84
C CYS A 109 15.69 -11.38 15.01
N GLY A 110 16.17 -10.79 16.09
CA GLY A 110 16.80 -11.51 17.19
C GLY A 110 18.06 -12.22 16.74
N LEU A 111 18.16 -13.52 16.99
CA LEU A 111 19.28 -14.34 16.56
C LEU A 111 19.10 -14.95 15.15
N LEU A 112 17.97 -14.68 14.48
CA LEU A 112 17.69 -15.19 13.14
C LEU A 112 18.17 -14.22 12.05
N VAL A 113 18.58 -14.77 10.92
CA VAL A 113 18.93 -13.98 9.73
C VAL A 113 17.67 -13.62 8.91
N CYS A 114 17.86 -12.86 7.84
CA CYS A 114 16.81 -12.61 6.88
C CYS A 114 16.45 -13.85 6.05
N GLY A 115 15.15 -14.04 5.81
CA GLY A 115 14.59 -14.96 4.83
C GLY A 115 13.99 -14.18 3.66
N GLY A 116 14.82 -13.52 2.85
CA GLY A 116 14.38 -12.57 1.83
C GLY A 116 14.15 -11.17 2.42
N SER A 117 12.96 -10.60 2.27
CA SER A 117 12.61 -9.25 2.79
C SER A 117 12.13 -9.25 4.24
N GLN A 118 12.06 -10.39 4.89
CA GLN A 118 11.56 -10.56 6.26
C GLN A 118 12.54 -11.35 7.12
N CYS A 119 12.42 -11.24 8.44
CA CYS A 119 13.10 -12.13 9.37
C CYS A 119 12.65 -13.58 9.15
N LYS A 120 13.56 -14.53 9.27
CA LYS A 120 13.16 -15.92 9.44
C LYS A 120 12.41 -16.08 10.76
N THR A 121 11.45 -17.00 10.80
CA THR A 121 10.65 -17.31 12.01
C THR A 121 11.19 -18.52 12.76
N SER A 122 12.07 -19.29 12.10
CA SER A 122 12.76 -20.45 12.67
C SER A 122 14.04 -20.70 11.90
N CYS A 123 14.96 -21.47 12.46
CA CYS A 123 16.17 -21.94 11.78
C CYS A 123 15.99 -23.40 11.32
N ALA A 124 16.64 -23.76 10.24
CA ALA A 124 16.82 -25.15 9.79
C ALA A 124 18.27 -25.62 9.98
N THR A 125 19.21 -24.68 9.87
CA THR A 125 20.65 -24.89 10.00
C THR A 125 21.27 -23.76 10.82
N THR A 126 22.52 -23.93 11.25
CA THR A 126 23.32 -22.89 11.91
C THR A 126 23.49 -21.63 11.05
N ALA A 127 23.47 -21.75 9.72
CA ALA A 127 23.52 -20.61 8.80
C ALA A 127 22.31 -19.69 8.88
N ASP A 128 21.20 -20.13 9.45
CA ASP A 128 20.01 -19.34 9.70
C ASP A 128 20.10 -18.49 10.98
N CYS A 129 21.17 -18.69 11.75
CA CYS A 129 21.43 -17.98 12.99
C CYS A 129 22.57 -16.97 12.79
N VAL A 130 22.45 -15.78 13.36
CA VAL A 130 23.53 -14.78 13.34
C VAL A 130 24.73 -15.26 14.15
N LEU A 131 24.46 -15.84 15.30
CA LEU A 131 25.45 -16.40 16.22
C LEU A 131 24.86 -17.67 16.86
N GLY A 132 25.71 -18.71 16.99
CA GLY A 132 25.37 -19.95 17.70
C GLY A 132 24.76 -21.04 16.82
N ASP A 133 24.06 -21.96 17.44
CA ASP A 133 23.56 -23.18 16.82
C ASP A 133 22.04 -23.18 16.65
N CYS A 134 21.56 -23.84 15.59
CA CYS A 134 20.15 -24.12 15.40
C CYS A 134 19.78 -25.43 16.07
N ILE A 135 18.95 -25.38 17.11
CA ILE A 135 18.47 -26.57 17.83
C ILE A 135 16.94 -26.53 17.83
N ALA A 136 16.32 -27.55 17.25
CA ALA A 136 14.86 -27.70 17.17
C ALA A 136 14.12 -26.43 16.65
N GLY A 137 14.70 -25.78 15.62
CA GLY A 137 14.10 -24.60 14.99
C GLY A 137 14.39 -23.28 15.69
N THR A 138 15.16 -23.29 16.77
CA THR A 138 15.50 -22.09 17.56
C THR A 138 17.01 -21.86 17.53
N CYS A 139 17.43 -20.60 17.37
CA CYS A 139 18.82 -20.22 17.49
C CYS A 139 19.23 -20.06 18.95
N TYR A 140 20.33 -20.69 19.34
CA TYR A 140 20.92 -20.59 20.67
C TYR A 140 22.29 -19.94 20.56
N PHE A 141 22.54 -18.91 21.36
CA PHE A 141 23.83 -18.27 21.45
C PHE A 141 24.81 -19.16 22.21
N ASN A 142 25.92 -19.56 21.54
CA ASN A 142 27.03 -20.22 22.20
C ASN A 142 28.13 -19.18 22.42
N PRO A 143 28.35 -18.67 23.64
CA PRO A 143 29.51 -17.83 23.91
C PRO A 143 30.78 -18.62 23.66
N PRO A 144 31.85 -18.03 23.12
CA PRO A 144 33.13 -18.68 23.01
C PRO A 144 33.60 -19.06 24.43
N ILE A 145 34.01 -20.34 24.59
CA ILE A 145 34.58 -20.87 25.81
C ILE A 145 35.96 -20.25 26.02
#